data_a0f1b5bc3a4520005c3bbbf52b793ed5
#
_entry.id   a0f1b5bc3a4520005c3bbbf52b793ed5
#
_cell.length_a   1.000
_cell.length_b   1.000
_cell.length_c   1.000
_cell.angle_alpha   90.00
_cell.angle_beta   90.00
_cell.angle_gamma   90.00
#
_symmetry.space_group_name_H-M   'P 1'
#
loop_
_entity.id
_entity.type
_entity.pdbx_description
1 polymer ?
#
loop_
_entity_poly.entity_id
_entity_poly.type
_entity_poly.pdbx_seq_one_letter_code
_entity_poly.pdbx_strand_id
1 'polypeptide(L)'
;MSAKVENIETNKVKLTIEVTAEKFEEGMKAAYKKNVKKINMPGFRRGKAPRMLIEKTYGPDIFYEDAINEVLPDSYEAAIDETKIEPVSRPEIDVDQVEKGKPFIYTATVIVKPEVEIDGYKGISVNKVEYTVSDKDVDAKMKEMQDQNSRLVSVEDKPVKNGDTAIIDFEGFSDGEAFEGGKGENFNLVIGSGQFIPGFEDQLIGKKAGEETEVNVTFPEEYHAKDLAGKPAVFKVKINEVKEKVLPELDDEFAKDVSEFETLDELKADTKKKLEEEAEQKTKAEKENNVLEAVSGLLKAEIPDVMYENQIDSMIKDFSMRIQAQGLDLKTYLSYIGMDEETMRKSFREDAEKRVKTNLAVEKIMKLEKIEATDEDVEKEIEKMAENYKMEADKIKGMLNMDDLKEDLAMRKTIDFLIENAKFTKAASKSTTKKTTAKKDSETKEEEPKKTTAKKTTTAKKTTTAKKTASKKTEKAEDEKKDAE
;
A
#
# COMPACT_ATOMS: atom_id res chain seq x y z
N MET A 1 41.94 -11.83 9.35
CA MET A 1 40.82 -12.42 8.62
C MET A 1 41.11 -12.36 7.16
N SER A 2 40.65 -13.29 6.38
CA SER A 2 40.69 -13.21 4.92
C SER A 2 39.32 -13.65 4.37
N ALA A 3 38.83 -12.95 3.36
CA ALA A 3 37.61 -13.27 2.68
C ALA A 3 37.90 -13.54 1.19
N LYS A 4 37.33 -14.60 0.64
CA LYS A 4 37.43 -14.95 -0.77
C LYS A 4 36.03 -15.02 -1.36
N VAL A 5 35.81 -14.31 -2.48
CA VAL A 5 34.52 -14.26 -3.18
C VAL A 5 34.59 -15.20 -4.38
N GLU A 6 33.56 -16.04 -4.53
CA GLU A 6 33.34 -16.89 -5.71
C GLU A 6 31.93 -16.65 -6.22
N ASN A 7 31.76 -16.30 -7.51
CA ASN A 7 30.48 -16.18 -8.15
C ASN A 7 29.96 -17.57 -8.49
N ILE A 8 28.76 -17.92 -8.00
CA ILE A 8 28.09 -19.19 -8.28
C ILE A 8 27.14 -19.04 -9.45
N GLU A 9 26.31 -18.00 -9.39
CA GLU A 9 25.26 -17.68 -10.38
C GLU A 9 25.17 -16.16 -10.54
N THR A 10 24.38 -15.69 -11.48
CA THR A 10 24.06 -14.28 -11.60
C THR A 10 23.47 -13.78 -10.27
N ASN A 11 24.10 -12.76 -9.68
CA ASN A 11 23.70 -12.17 -8.40
C ASN A 11 23.75 -13.11 -7.17
N LYS A 12 24.44 -14.26 -7.26
CA LYS A 12 24.65 -15.17 -6.13
C LYS A 12 26.13 -15.47 -5.93
N VAL A 13 26.65 -15.09 -4.79
CA VAL A 13 28.07 -15.24 -4.46
C VAL A 13 28.26 -16.10 -3.23
N LYS A 14 29.37 -16.82 -3.22
CA LYS A 14 29.85 -17.59 -2.08
C LYS A 14 31.09 -16.89 -1.50
N LEU A 15 31.01 -16.52 -0.24
CA LEU A 15 32.09 -15.97 0.53
C LEU A 15 32.72 -17.10 1.35
N THR A 16 34.00 -17.35 1.17
CA THR A 16 34.75 -18.20 2.08
C THR A 16 35.51 -17.30 3.05
N ILE A 17 35.21 -17.41 4.32
CA ILE A 17 35.70 -16.52 5.37
C ILE A 17 36.56 -17.36 6.34
N GLU A 18 37.79 -16.92 6.51
CA GLU A 18 38.75 -17.52 7.43
C GLU A 18 38.95 -16.60 8.63
N VAL A 19 38.54 -17.06 9.79
CA VAL A 19 38.73 -16.39 11.08
C VAL A 19 39.96 -17.00 11.76
N THR A 20 40.91 -16.17 12.19
CA THR A 20 42.12 -16.64 12.84
C THR A 20 41.81 -17.42 14.13
N ALA A 21 42.66 -18.40 14.45
CA ALA A 21 42.50 -19.23 15.65
C ALA A 21 42.47 -18.39 16.95
N GLU A 22 43.14 -17.24 16.96
CA GLU A 22 43.13 -16.32 18.10
C GLU A 22 41.73 -15.70 18.33
N LYS A 23 41.11 -15.18 17.25
CA LYS A 23 39.77 -14.59 17.31
C LYS A 23 38.70 -15.63 17.67
N PHE A 24 38.81 -16.84 17.12
CA PHE A 24 37.93 -17.95 17.48
C PHE A 24 38.10 -18.35 18.95
N GLU A 25 39.32 -18.35 19.47
CA GLU A 25 39.59 -18.63 20.90
C GLU A 25 39.00 -17.54 21.82
N GLU A 26 38.93 -16.29 21.35
CA GLU A 26 38.18 -15.21 22.08
C GLU A 26 36.69 -15.50 22.13
N GLY A 27 36.09 -15.92 21.00
CA GLY A 27 34.71 -16.39 20.95
C GLY A 27 34.43 -17.57 21.89
N MET A 28 35.37 -18.54 21.92
CA MET A 28 35.30 -19.66 22.86
C MET A 28 35.35 -19.24 24.33
N LYS A 29 36.13 -18.20 24.66
CA LYS A 29 36.15 -17.62 26.03
C LYS A 29 34.82 -16.91 26.35
N ALA A 30 34.21 -16.22 25.39
CA ALA A 30 32.89 -15.58 25.54
C ALA A 30 31.81 -16.64 25.73
N ALA A 31 31.77 -17.67 24.89
CA ALA A 31 30.85 -18.79 24.98
C ALA A 31 30.92 -19.51 26.34
N TYR A 32 32.15 -19.75 26.82
CA TYR A 32 32.33 -20.31 28.16
C TYR A 32 31.77 -19.40 29.24
N LYS A 33 32.01 -18.08 29.22
CA LYS A 33 31.48 -17.15 30.23
C LYS A 33 29.96 -17.13 30.23
N LYS A 34 29.32 -17.25 29.08
CA LYS A 34 27.87 -17.28 28.88
C LYS A 34 27.27 -18.57 29.42
N ASN A 35 27.93 -19.73 29.18
CA ASN A 35 27.34 -21.05 29.43
C ASN A 35 27.81 -21.73 30.71
N VAL A 36 28.94 -21.33 31.34
CA VAL A 36 29.48 -21.96 32.54
C VAL A 36 28.46 -22.00 33.70
N LYS A 37 27.50 -21.06 33.75
CA LYS A 37 26.43 -21.02 34.75
C LYS A 37 25.35 -22.05 34.47
N LYS A 38 25.20 -22.53 33.24
CA LYS A 38 24.20 -23.50 32.80
C LYS A 38 24.72 -24.93 32.96
N ILE A 39 26.04 -25.15 32.83
CA ILE A 39 26.66 -26.44 32.86
C ILE A 39 26.81 -26.92 34.32
N ASN A 40 26.34 -28.14 34.58
CA ASN A 40 26.48 -28.80 35.89
C ASN A 40 27.62 -29.80 35.83
N MET A 41 28.71 -29.52 36.55
CA MET A 41 29.89 -30.37 36.57
C MET A 41 30.08 -31.01 37.95
N PRO A 42 30.22 -32.35 38.04
CA PRO A 42 30.48 -33.01 39.31
C PRO A 42 31.73 -32.47 39.99
N GLY A 43 31.63 -32.19 41.27
CA GLY A 43 32.75 -31.64 42.05
C GLY A 43 32.92 -30.13 42.04
N PHE A 44 32.14 -29.42 41.21
CA PHE A 44 32.22 -27.94 41.14
C PHE A 44 30.86 -27.29 41.42
N ARG A 45 30.92 -26.15 42.11
CA ARG A 45 29.75 -25.31 42.27
C ARG A 45 29.38 -24.73 40.88
N ARG A 46 28.09 -24.69 40.57
CA ARG A 46 27.51 -24.13 39.34
C ARG A 46 28.17 -22.80 38.97
N GLY A 47 28.70 -22.67 37.76
CA GLY A 47 29.35 -21.47 37.27
C GLY A 47 30.83 -21.30 37.70
N LYS A 48 31.42 -22.29 38.36
CA LYS A 48 32.85 -22.23 38.86
C LYS A 48 33.73 -23.33 38.26
N ALA A 49 33.21 -24.18 37.42
CA ALA A 49 34.01 -25.21 36.76
C ALA A 49 34.98 -24.58 35.72
N PRO A 50 36.28 -24.84 35.77
CA PRO A 50 37.23 -24.31 34.77
C PRO A 50 36.96 -24.87 33.38
N ARG A 51 37.10 -24.01 32.35
CA ARG A 51 36.83 -24.35 30.94
C ARG A 51 37.52 -25.63 30.49
N MET A 52 38.83 -25.78 30.81
CA MET A 52 39.59 -26.96 30.43
C MET A 52 39.02 -28.29 30.96
N LEU A 53 38.41 -28.26 32.14
CA LEU A 53 37.81 -29.45 32.73
C LEU A 53 36.44 -29.77 32.07
N ILE A 54 35.69 -28.74 31.70
CA ILE A 54 34.44 -28.90 30.96
C ILE A 54 34.73 -29.49 29.58
N GLU A 55 35.66 -28.92 28.85
CA GLU A 55 36.12 -29.44 27.53
C GLU A 55 36.68 -30.86 27.60
N LYS A 56 37.36 -31.21 28.69
CA LYS A 56 37.89 -32.57 28.90
C LYS A 56 36.77 -33.60 29.15
N THR A 57 35.70 -33.17 29.81
CA THR A 57 34.59 -34.06 30.20
C THR A 57 33.53 -34.21 29.13
N TYR A 58 33.20 -33.12 28.45
CA TYR A 58 32.09 -33.06 27.49
C TYR A 58 32.56 -32.87 26.04
N GLY A 59 33.83 -32.72 25.80
CA GLY A 59 34.40 -32.39 24.49
C GLY A 59 34.56 -30.86 24.30
N PRO A 60 35.49 -30.43 23.43
CA PRO A 60 35.71 -29.00 23.10
C PRO A 60 34.53 -28.41 22.32
N ASP A 61 33.75 -29.23 21.64
CA ASP A 61 32.60 -28.92 20.80
C ASP A 61 31.44 -28.34 21.58
N ILE A 62 31.39 -28.59 22.91
CA ILE A 62 30.31 -28.03 23.77
C ILE A 62 30.14 -26.49 23.69
N PHE A 63 31.20 -25.79 23.29
CA PHE A 63 31.21 -24.34 23.18
C PHE A 63 31.24 -23.85 21.74
N TYR A 64 31.34 -24.73 20.73
CA TYR A 64 31.52 -24.32 19.34
C TYR A 64 30.35 -23.53 18.79
N GLU A 65 29.15 -24.00 18.99
CA GLU A 65 27.93 -23.31 18.53
C GLU A 65 27.82 -21.89 19.08
N ASP A 66 28.01 -21.72 20.39
CA ASP A 66 27.99 -20.38 21.01
C ASP A 66 29.19 -19.52 20.59
N ALA A 67 30.35 -20.11 20.36
CA ALA A 67 31.50 -19.38 19.89
C ALA A 67 31.38 -18.94 18.44
N ILE A 68 30.80 -19.79 17.58
CA ILE A 68 30.43 -19.45 16.20
C ILE A 68 29.45 -18.28 16.20
N ASN A 69 28.35 -18.38 16.96
CA ASN A 69 27.35 -17.33 17.05
C ASN A 69 27.90 -15.99 17.56
N GLU A 70 28.97 -16.01 18.38
CA GLU A 70 29.62 -14.81 18.88
C GLU A 70 30.56 -14.15 17.86
N VAL A 71 31.28 -14.98 17.06
CA VAL A 71 32.32 -14.51 16.13
C VAL A 71 31.75 -14.20 14.73
N LEU A 72 30.68 -14.89 14.36
CA LEU A 72 30.10 -14.84 13.02
C LEU A 72 29.63 -13.45 12.57
N PRO A 73 28.91 -12.65 13.38
CA PRO A 73 28.45 -11.32 12.97
C PRO A 73 29.61 -10.41 12.59
N ASP A 74 30.59 -10.24 13.51
CA ASP A 74 31.71 -9.35 13.31
C ASP A 74 32.61 -9.79 12.14
N SER A 75 32.76 -11.12 11.95
CA SER A 75 33.61 -11.65 10.88
C SER A 75 32.91 -11.54 9.51
N TYR A 76 31.60 -11.67 9.46
CA TYR A 76 30.82 -11.50 8.24
C TYR A 76 30.77 -10.02 7.81
N GLU A 77 30.53 -9.09 8.74
CA GLU A 77 30.55 -7.65 8.48
C GLU A 77 31.94 -7.22 7.93
N ALA A 78 33.02 -7.62 8.59
CA ALA A 78 34.37 -7.34 8.11
C ALA A 78 34.66 -7.93 6.73
N ALA A 79 34.09 -9.10 6.40
CA ALA A 79 34.25 -9.72 5.09
C ALA A 79 33.47 -8.95 3.99
N ILE A 80 32.31 -8.43 4.29
CA ILE A 80 31.56 -7.56 3.40
C ILE A 80 32.33 -6.27 3.11
N ASP A 81 32.86 -5.63 4.15
CA ASP A 81 33.63 -4.41 4.03
C ASP A 81 34.92 -4.61 3.19
N GLU A 82 35.64 -5.76 3.38
CA GLU A 82 36.82 -6.11 2.61
C GLU A 82 36.51 -6.36 1.14
N THR A 83 35.40 -7.06 0.86
CA THR A 83 35.01 -7.48 -0.49
C THR A 83 34.14 -6.45 -1.24
N LYS A 84 33.61 -5.46 -0.52
CA LYS A 84 32.69 -4.40 -1.04
C LYS A 84 31.51 -4.94 -1.81
N ILE A 85 30.99 -6.08 -1.39
CA ILE A 85 29.74 -6.62 -1.94
C ILE A 85 28.55 -5.98 -1.21
N GLU A 86 27.44 -5.85 -1.90
CA GLU A 86 26.18 -5.35 -1.34
C GLU A 86 25.17 -6.51 -1.21
N PRO A 87 25.14 -7.25 -0.07
CA PRO A 87 24.21 -8.36 0.11
C PRO A 87 22.79 -7.86 0.28
N VAL A 88 21.84 -8.49 -0.42
CA VAL A 88 20.41 -8.18 -0.35
C VAL A 88 19.59 -9.29 0.33
N SER A 89 20.25 -10.42 0.67
CA SER A 89 19.64 -11.52 1.41
C SER A 89 20.41 -11.83 2.68
N ARG A 90 19.75 -12.55 3.58
CA ARG A 90 20.45 -13.17 4.71
C ARG A 90 21.42 -14.23 4.18
N PRO A 91 22.65 -14.35 4.76
CA PRO A 91 23.59 -15.38 4.35
C PRO A 91 23.11 -16.78 4.74
N GLU A 92 23.25 -17.73 3.83
CA GLU A 92 23.22 -19.15 4.13
C GLU A 92 24.62 -19.56 4.56
N ILE A 93 24.77 -20.01 5.81
CA ILE A 93 26.08 -20.28 6.42
C ILE A 93 26.31 -21.78 6.52
N ASP A 94 27.44 -22.22 5.95
CA ASP A 94 27.95 -23.58 6.10
C ASP A 94 29.35 -23.53 6.78
N VAL A 95 29.55 -24.42 7.73
CA VAL A 95 30.84 -24.51 8.48
C VAL A 95 31.76 -25.55 7.84
N ASP A 96 32.85 -25.10 7.26
CA ASP A 96 33.80 -25.99 6.61
C ASP A 96 34.81 -26.55 7.62
N GLN A 97 35.28 -25.73 8.56
CA GLN A 97 36.28 -26.14 9.54
C GLN A 97 36.07 -25.45 10.88
N VAL A 98 35.90 -26.27 11.93
CA VAL A 98 35.87 -25.81 13.32
C VAL A 98 36.64 -26.80 14.20
N GLU A 99 37.90 -26.44 14.51
CA GLU A 99 38.75 -27.25 15.38
C GLU A 99 39.55 -26.36 16.34
N LYS A 100 39.78 -26.85 17.54
CA LYS A 100 40.55 -26.11 18.55
C LYS A 100 41.99 -25.88 18.07
N GLY A 101 42.42 -24.61 18.08
CA GLY A 101 43.77 -24.21 17.70
C GLY A 101 44.01 -24.09 16.21
N LYS A 102 43.00 -24.35 15.39
CA LYS A 102 42.98 -24.07 13.95
C LYS A 102 42.13 -22.85 13.62
N PRO A 103 42.35 -22.22 12.46
CA PRO A 103 41.42 -21.19 11.98
C PRO A 103 39.99 -21.76 11.86
N PHE A 104 39.00 -20.93 12.20
CA PHE A 104 37.60 -21.22 11.90
C PHE A 104 37.30 -20.80 10.47
N ILE A 105 36.83 -21.73 9.65
CA ILE A 105 36.51 -21.50 8.24
C ILE A 105 35.04 -21.82 8.02
N TYR A 106 34.33 -20.86 7.44
CA TYR A 106 32.95 -21.03 7.05
C TYR A 106 32.68 -20.40 5.71
N THR A 107 31.63 -20.85 5.05
CA THR A 107 31.15 -20.26 3.81
C THR A 107 29.80 -19.60 4.03
N ALA A 108 29.63 -18.42 3.45
CA ALA A 108 28.39 -17.68 3.44
C ALA A 108 27.92 -17.50 1.99
N THR A 109 26.80 -18.11 1.65
CA THR A 109 26.18 -17.92 0.33
C THR A 109 25.14 -16.83 0.44
N VAL A 110 25.29 -15.77 -0.37
CA VAL A 110 24.42 -14.59 -0.35
C VAL A 110 24.00 -14.18 -1.73
N ILE A 111 22.81 -13.59 -1.82
CA ILE A 111 22.34 -12.88 -3.01
C ILE A 111 22.81 -11.44 -2.87
N VAL A 112 23.46 -10.95 -3.93
CA VAL A 112 23.98 -9.57 -4.00
C VAL A 112 23.14 -8.72 -4.92
N LYS A 113 23.27 -7.42 -4.77
CA LYS A 113 22.63 -6.43 -5.63
C LYS A 113 23.04 -6.66 -7.09
N PRO A 114 22.09 -6.61 -8.04
CA PRO A 114 22.38 -6.87 -9.44
C PRO A 114 23.23 -5.77 -10.07
N GLU A 115 24.05 -6.14 -11.03
CA GLU A 115 24.66 -5.15 -11.92
C GLU A 115 23.59 -4.55 -12.82
N VAL A 116 23.56 -3.22 -12.86
CA VAL A 116 22.53 -2.45 -13.56
C VAL A 116 23.17 -1.70 -14.72
N GLU A 117 22.53 -1.82 -15.90
CA GLU A 117 22.85 -1.00 -17.05
C GLU A 117 21.66 -0.08 -17.36
N ILE A 118 21.97 1.19 -17.62
CA ILE A 118 20.98 2.19 -17.99
C ILE A 118 21.57 3.17 -19.00
N ASP A 119 20.85 3.34 -20.11
CA ASP A 119 21.25 4.22 -21.21
C ASP A 119 20.07 5.10 -21.63
N GLY A 120 20.36 6.30 -22.18
CA GLY A 120 19.36 7.16 -22.77
C GLY A 120 18.46 7.92 -21.79
N TYR A 121 18.80 7.99 -20.51
CA TYR A 121 18.05 8.72 -19.51
C TYR A 121 18.12 10.26 -19.64
N LYS A 122 19.14 10.82 -20.33
CA LYS A 122 19.23 12.24 -20.65
C LYS A 122 18.31 12.62 -21.80
N GLY A 123 17.40 13.55 -21.56
CA GLY A 123 16.46 14.03 -22.58
C GLY A 123 15.30 13.07 -22.84
N ILE A 124 14.97 12.23 -21.87
CA ILE A 124 13.81 11.33 -21.90
C ILE A 124 12.52 12.12 -22.15
N SER A 125 11.66 11.60 -23.03
CA SER A 125 10.39 12.25 -23.37
C SER A 125 9.28 11.75 -22.49
N VAL A 126 8.67 12.64 -21.71
CA VAL A 126 7.56 12.32 -20.80
C VAL A 126 6.35 13.23 -21.08
N ASN A 127 5.16 12.72 -20.75
CA ASN A 127 3.94 13.51 -20.89
C ASN A 127 3.91 14.61 -19.83
N LYS A 128 3.73 15.88 -20.28
CA LYS A 128 3.49 16.98 -19.37
C LYS A 128 2.08 16.90 -18.82
N VAL A 129 1.95 16.81 -17.51
CA VAL A 129 0.68 16.95 -16.81
C VAL A 129 0.73 18.24 -16.01
N GLU A 130 -0.30 19.07 -16.13
CA GLU A 130 -0.48 20.28 -15.37
C GLU A 130 -1.89 20.30 -14.78
N TYR A 131 -1.97 20.46 -13.47
CA TYR A 131 -3.21 20.70 -12.77
C TYR A 131 -3.41 22.21 -12.68
N THR A 132 -4.52 22.68 -13.21
CA THR A 132 -4.86 24.11 -13.18
C THR A 132 -6.13 24.30 -12.37
N VAL A 133 -6.15 25.33 -11.54
CA VAL A 133 -7.30 25.71 -10.74
C VAL A 133 -8.12 26.75 -11.51
N SER A 134 -9.41 26.48 -11.66
CA SER A 134 -10.36 27.42 -12.24
C SER A 134 -11.23 28.03 -11.15
N ASP A 135 -11.90 29.14 -11.46
CA ASP A 135 -12.85 29.77 -10.52
C ASP A 135 -14.02 28.82 -10.19
N LYS A 136 -14.32 27.87 -11.08
CA LYS A 136 -15.33 26.81 -10.81
C LYS A 136 -14.88 25.82 -9.72
N ASP A 137 -13.58 25.55 -9.62
CA ASP A 137 -13.04 24.67 -8.58
C ASP A 137 -13.09 25.37 -7.22
N VAL A 138 -12.86 26.69 -7.20
CA VAL A 138 -13.04 27.53 -6.01
C VAL A 138 -14.51 27.55 -5.59
N ASP A 139 -15.44 27.80 -6.54
CA ASP A 139 -16.87 27.78 -6.26
C ASP A 139 -17.36 26.40 -5.78
N ALA A 140 -16.81 25.32 -6.33
CA ALA A 140 -17.11 23.97 -5.87
C ALA A 140 -16.64 23.73 -4.44
N LYS A 141 -15.45 24.25 -4.09
CA LYS A 141 -14.91 24.14 -2.72
C LYS A 141 -15.71 24.98 -1.74
N MET A 142 -16.12 26.18 -2.16
CA MET A 142 -17.01 27.03 -1.35
C MET A 142 -18.36 26.36 -1.08
N LYS A 143 -18.93 25.69 -2.08
CA LYS A 143 -20.17 24.89 -1.90
C LYS A 143 -19.96 23.69 -0.97
N GLU A 144 -18.82 23.01 -1.06
CA GLU A 144 -18.50 21.95 -0.12
C GLU A 144 -18.43 22.45 1.33
N MET A 145 -17.80 23.63 1.53
CA MET A 145 -17.74 24.28 2.84
C MET A 145 -19.14 24.69 3.32
N GLN A 146 -19.98 25.22 2.43
CA GLN A 146 -21.37 25.56 2.70
C GLN A 146 -22.19 24.32 3.09
N ASP A 147 -21.98 23.21 2.40
CA ASP A 147 -22.62 21.92 2.68
C ASP A 147 -22.20 21.34 4.04
N GLN A 148 -20.94 21.44 4.40
CA GLN A 148 -20.41 20.98 5.69
C GLN A 148 -20.94 21.81 6.87
N ASN A 149 -21.25 23.10 6.65
CA ASN A 149 -21.77 24.03 7.65
C ASN A 149 -23.29 24.19 7.55
N SER A 150 -23.97 23.30 6.81
CA SER A 150 -25.43 23.31 6.70
C SER A 150 -26.10 22.93 8.02
N ARG A 151 -27.27 23.52 8.28
CA ARG A 151 -28.09 23.23 9.46
C ARG A 151 -29.30 22.41 9.06
N LEU A 152 -29.64 21.39 9.84
CA LEU A 152 -30.86 20.63 9.68
C LEU A 152 -31.97 21.30 10.50
N VAL A 153 -32.95 21.87 9.84
CA VAL A 153 -34.08 22.53 10.49
C VAL A 153 -35.33 21.67 10.32
N SER A 154 -35.98 21.34 11.44
CA SER A 154 -37.24 20.61 11.43
C SER A 154 -38.33 21.47 10.79
N VAL A 155 -39.08 20.92 9.85
CA VAL A 155 -40.10 21.62 9.12
C VAL A 155 -41.42 20.83 9.23
N GLU A 156 -42.39 21.41 9.93
CA GLU A 156 -43.74 20.86 10.03
C GLU A 156 -44.49 21.17 8.75
N ASP A 157 -45.37 20.25 8.30
CA ASP A 157 -46.26 20.39 7.14
C ASP A 157 -45.62 20.52 5.74
N LYS A 158 -44.32 20.41 5.60
CA LYS A 158 -43.63 20.46 4.30
C LYS A 158 -43.52 19.07 3.68
N PRO A 159 -43.81 18.90 2.37
CA PRO A 159 -43.54 17.63 1.70
C PRO A 159 -42.04 17.39 1.56
N VAL A 160 -41.60 16.15 1.77
CA VAL A 160 -40.22 15.65 1.59
C VAL A 160 -39.74 15.96 0.18
N LYS A 161 -38.54 16.52 0.06
CA LYS A 161 -37.85 16.80 -1.20
C LYS A 161 -36.52 16.06 -1.25
N ASN A 162 -35.99 15.97 -2.46
CA ASN A 162 -34.62 15.47 -2.64
C ASN A 162 -33.61 16.37 -1.91
N GLY A 163 -32.71 15.80 -1.10
CA GLY A 163 -31.78 16.50 -0.23
C GLY A 163 -32.25 16.72 1.21
N ASP A 164 -33.54 16.54 1.52
CA ASP A 164 -34.03 16.62 2.90
C ASP A 164 -33.67 15.36 3.68
N THR A 165 -33.58 15.47 5.01
CA THR A 165 -33.40 14.33 5.91
C THR A 165 -34.74 13.95 6.51
N ALA A 166 -35.25 12.78 6.17
CA ALA A 166 -36.45 12.21 6.77
C ALA A 166 -36.08 11.28 7.93
N ILE A 167 -36.69 11.49 9.09
CA ILE A 167 -36.61 10.54 10.20
C ILE A 167 -37.74 9.57 10.03
N ILE A 168 -37.41 8.30 9.75
CA ILE A 168 -38.41 7.28 9.40
C ILE A 168 -38.33 6.08 10.34
N ASP A 169 -39.47 5.46 10.54
CA ASP A 169 -39.58 4.10 11.02
C ASP A 169 -39.97 3.24 9.82
N PHE A 170 -39.28 2.11 9.64
CA PHE A 170 -39.59 1.21 8.54
C PHE A 170 -39.58 -0.25 8.98
N GLU A 171 -40.42 -1.04 8.31
CA GLU A 171 -40.47 -2.48 8.47
C GLU A 171 -40.69 -3.13 7.10
N GLY A 172 -39.70 -3.97 6.70
CA GLY A 172 -39.67 -4.62 5.39
C GLY A 172 -40.21 -6.04 5.42
N PHE A 173 -41.02 -6.37 4.42
CA PHE A 173 -41.62 -7.67 4.19
C PHE A 173 -41.23 -8.19 2.81
N SER A 174 -40.78 -9.44 2.72
CA SER A 174 -40.59 -10.15 1.46
C SER A 174 -41.48 -11.41 1.47
N ASP A 175 -42.24 -11.61 0.41
CA ASP A 175 -43.23 -12.71 0.32
C ASP A 175 -44.26 -12.72 1.47
N GLY A 176 -44.48 -11.58 2.13
CA GLY A 176 -45.40 -11.43 3.25
C GLY A 176 -44.84 -11.72 4.63
N GLU A 177 -43.57 -12.10 4.72
CA GLU A 177 -42.89 -12.31 5.98
C GLU A 177 -41.84 -11.21 6.23
N ALA A 178 -41.74 -10.77 7.50
CA ALA A 178 -40.72 -9.79 7.90
C ALA A 178 -39.32 -10.45 7.87
N PHE A 179 -38.32 -9.78 7.31
CA PHE A 179 -36.96 -10.30 7.22
C PHE A 179 -36.00 -9.60 8.20
N GLU A 180 -34.98 -10.32 8.61
CA GLU A 180 -33.97 -9.82 9.53
C GLU A 180 -33.19 -8.65 8.91
N GLY A 181 -33.05 -7.54 9.66
CA GLY A 181 -32.44 -6.29 9.15
C GLY A 181 -33.38 -5.39 8.37
N GLY A 182 -34.65 -5.79 8.13
CA GLY A 182 -35.66 -5.00 7.46
C GLY A 182 -36.36 -3.98 8.35
N LYS A 183 -36.11 -3.91 9.66
CA LYS A 183 -36.77 -3.01 10.60
C LYS A 183 -35.80 -1.98 11.18
N GLY A 184 -36.23 -0.72 11.23
CA GLY A 184 -35.51 0.36 11.89
C GLY A 184 -36.50 1.40 12.45
N GLU A 185 -36.13 1.99 13.57
CA GLU A 185 -36.90 3.03 14.22
C GLU A 185 -36.07 4.31 14.34
N ASN A 186 -36.68 5.48 14.09
CA ASN A 186 -36.03 6.79 14.10
C ASN A 186 -34.75 6.86 13.23
N PHE A 187 -34.76 6.23 12.09
CA PHE A 187 -33.64 6.23 11.16
C PHE A 187 -33.54 7.55 10.39
N ASN A 188 -32.38 8.19 10.38
CA ASN A 188 -32.15 9.41 9.62
C ASN A 188 -31.79 9.05 8.16
N LEU A 189 -32.69 9.25 7.25
CA LEU A 189 -32.50 8.99 5.83
C LEU A 189 -32.42 10.31 5.05
N VAL A 190 -31.29 10.51 4.38
CA VAL A 190 -31.13 11.62 3.42
C VAL A 190 -31.72 11.19 2.08
N ILE A 191 -32.76 11.87 1.65
CA ILE A 191 -33.49 11.55 0.41
C ILE A 191 -32.64 11.88 -0.81
N GLY A 192 -32.42 10.90 -1.68
CA GLY A 192 -31.54 11.01 -2.85
C GLY A 192 -30.07 10.62 -2.59
N SER A 193 -29.77 10.12 -1.39
CA SER A 193 -28.41 9.65 -1.04
C SER A 193 -28.05 8.30 -1.68
N GLY A 194 -29.05 7.50 -2.07
CA GLY A 194 -28.86 6.12 -2.53
C GLY A 194 -28.45 5.17 -1.41
N GLN A 195 -28.70 5.52 -0.17
CA GLN A 195 -28.38 4.72 1.01
C GLN A 195 -29.28 3.49 1.13
N PHE A 196 -30.52 3.62 0.63
CA PHE A 196 -31.48 2.53 0.54
C PHE A 196 -31.54 1.91 -0.86
N ILE A 197 -32.32 0.85 -0.98
CA ILE A 197 -32.52 0.13 -2.25
C ILE A 197 -33.10 1.10 -3.30
N PRO A 198 -32.61 1.01 -4.57
CA PRO A 198 -33.10 1.89 -5.63
C PRO A 198 -34.64 1.93 -5.73
N GLY A 199 -35.19 3.15 -5.80
CA GLY A 199 -36.64 3.40 -5.85
C GLY A 199 -37.32 3.47 -4.48
N PHE A 200 -36.60 3.28 -3.36
CA PHE A 200 -37.15 3.46 -2.01
C PHE A 200 -37.31 4.95 -1.68
N GLU A 201 -36.24 5.71 -1.82
CA GLU A 201 -36.20 7.14 -1.48
C GLU A 201 -37.12 7.96 -2.37
N ASP A 202 -37.25 7.61 -3.67
CA ASP A 202 -38.08 8.29 -4.64
C ASP A 202 -39.57 8.25 -4.27
N GLN A 203 -40.03 7.14 -3.66
CA GLN A 203 -41.45 6.98 -3.26
C GLN A 203 -41.80 7.75 -1.98
N LEU A 204 -40.79 8.25 -1.23
CA LEU A 204 -41.00 9.11 -0.07
C LEU A 204 -41.10 10.59 -0.46
N ILE A 205 -40.66 10.96 -1.66
CA ILE A 205 -40.72 12.34 -2.15
C ILE A 205 -42.21 12.77 -2.24
N GLY A 206 -42.51 13.95 -1.68
CA GLY A 206 -43.86 14.51 -1.66
C GLY A 206 -44.72 14.08 -0.47
N LYS A 207 -44.28 13.14 0.35
CA LYS A 207 -44.92 12.73 1.60
C LYS A 207 -44.63 13.74 2.72
N LYS A 208 -45.46 13.73 3.78
CA LYS A 208 -45.27 14.63 4.93
C LYS A 208 -44.95 13.89 6.21
N ALA A 209 -44.46 14.63 7.18
CA ALA A 209 -44.30 14.13 8.55
C ALA A 209 -45.66 13.60 9.09
N GLY A 210 -45.62 12.46 9.78
CA GLY A 210 -46.77 11.75 10.30
C GLY A 210 -47.47 10.81 9.30
N GLU A 211 -47.13 10.83 8.00
CA GLU A 211 -47.68 9.90 7.01
C GLU A 211 -47.08 8.51 7.11
N GLU A 212 -47.94 7.50 6.98
CA GLU A 212 -47.55 6.11 6.79
C GLU A 212 -47.75 5.75 5.31
N THR A 213 -46.74 5.13 4.70
CA THR A 213 -46.78 4.76 3.29
C THR A 213 -46.16 3.38 3.08
N GLU A 214 -46.67 2.69 2.05
CA GLU A 214 -46.05 1.42 1.61
C GLU A 214 -45.14 1.70 0.41
N VAL A 215 -43.88 1.33 0.55
CA VAL A 215 -42.85 1.50 -0.46
C VAL A 215 -42.54 0.13 -1.08
N ASN A 216 -42.79 0.01 -2.37
CA ASN A 216 -42.58 -1.24 -3.12
C ASN A 216 -41.27 -1.16 -3.89
N VAL A 217 -40.34 -2.04 -3.60
CA VAL A 217 -39.02 -2.09 -4.22
C VAL A 217 -38.61 -3.51 -4.56
N THR A 218 -37.64 -3.66 -5.46
CA THR A 218 -37.03 -4.96 -5.76
C THR A 218 -35.56 -4.90 -5.40
N PHE A 219 -35.06 -5.89 -4.65
CA PHE A 219 -33.68 -5.99 -4.31
C PHE A 219 -32.82 -6.17 -5.57
N PRO A 220 -31.66 -5.54 -5.67
CA PRO A 220 -30.70 -5.80 -6.75
C PRO A 220 -30.30 -7.29 -6.81
N GLU A 221 -29.96 -7.78 -8.01
CA GLU A 221 -29.50 -9.16 -8.21
C GLU A 221 -28.18 -9.46 -7.47
N GLU A 222 -27.33 -8.43 -7.29
CA GLU A 222 -26.05 -8.50 -6.57
C GLU A 222 -26.18 -8.01 -5.12
N TYR A 223 -27.25 -8.36 -4.43
CA TYR A 223 -27.41 -7.97 -3.03
C TYR A 223 -26.64 -8.90 -2.09
N HIS A 224 -26.03 -8.34 -1.03
CA HIS A 224 -25.20 -9.10 -0.09
C HIS A 224 -25.94 -10.24 0.61
N ALA A 225 -27.25 -10.12 0.88
CA ALA A 225 -28.09 -11.18 1.39
C ALA A 225 -28.69 -11.97 0.22
N LYS A 226 -28.13 -13.16 -0.05
CA LYS A 226 -28.53 -14.04 -1.18
C LYS A 226 -30.00 -14.44 -1.15
N ASP A 227 -30.60 -14.49 0.03
CA ASP A 227 -32.00 -14.87 0.22
C ASP A 227 -32.98 -13.79 -0.19
N LEU A 228 -32.52 -12.55 -0.32
CA LEU A 228 -33.31 -11.38 -0.71
C LEU A 228 -32.99 -10.90 -2.13
N ALA A 229 -31.85 -11.28 -2.71
CA ALA A 229 -31.41 -10.86 -4.04
C ALA A 229 -32.47 -11.11 -5.13
N GLY A 230 -32.84 -10.08 -5.90
CA GLY A 230 -33.83 -10.14 -6.97
C GLY A 230 -35.27 -10.27 -6.52
N LYS A 231 -35.59 -10.33 -5.22
CA LYS A 231 -36.95 -10.48 -4.72
C LYS A 231 -37.67 -9.13 -4.55
N PRO A 232 -39.00 -9.08 -4.78
CA PRO A 232 -39.80 -7.93 -4.43
C PRO A 232 -39.98 -7.82 -2.92
N ALA A 233 -39.92 -6.62 -2.40
CA ALA A 233 -40.16 -6.32 -0.99
C ALA A 233 -41.09 -5.13 -0.84
N VAL A 234 -41.89 -5.16 0.22
CA VAL A 234 -42.79 -4.08 0.61
C VAL A 234 -42.33 -3.56 1.97
N PHE A 235 -42.03 -2.28 2.02
CA PHE A 235 -41.67 -1.61 3.27
C PHE A 235 -42.86 -0.76 3.75
N LYS A 236 -43.25 -0.97 4.97
CA LYS A 236 -44.17 -0.04 5.67
C LYS A 236 -43.28 1.03 6.31
N VAL A 237 -43.43 2.24 5.83
CA VAL A 237 -42.61 3.38 6.26
C VAL A 237 -43.51 4.43 6.89
N LYS A 238 -43.14 4.88 8.09
CA LYS A 238 -43.71 6.00 8.77
C LYS A 238 -42.71 7.13 8.85
N ILE A 239 -43.08 8.30 8.39
CA ILE A 239 -42.23 9.50 8.45
C ILE A 239 -42.50 10.19 9.77
N ASN A 240 -41.57 10.18 10.70
CA ASN A 240 -41.73 10.81 12.00
C ASN A 240 -41.49 12.32 11.93
N GLU A 241 -40.45 12.74 11.21
CA GLU A 241 -40.00 14.13 11.11
C GLU A 241 -39.31 14.36 9.77
N VAL A 242 -39.47 15.57 9.22
CA VAL A 242 -38.74 16.01 8.03
C VAL A 242 -37.86 17.18 8.41
N LYS A 243 -36.55 17.05 8.15
CA LYS A 243 -35.57 18.12 8.36
C LYS A 243 -35.07 18.59 7.02
N GLU A 244 -35.23 19.88 6.78
CA GLU A 244 -34.65 20.54 5.61
C GLU A 244 -33.21 20.91 5.87
N LYS A 245 -32.33 20.61 4.91
CA LYS A 245 -30.95 21.05 4.92
C LYS A 245 -30.90 22.51 4.45
N VAL A 246 -30.76 23.41 5.41
CA VAL A 246 -30.61 24.83 5.15
C VAL A 246 -29.15 25.16 5.00
N LEU A 247 -28.77 25.59 3.79
CA LEU A 247 -27.43 26.07 3.50
C LEU A 247 -27.29 27.52 3.98
N PRO A 248 -26.20 27.88 4.70
CA PRO A 248 -25.93 29.27 5.03
C PRO A 248 -25.73 30.09 3.75
N GLU A 249 -26.06 31.36 3.76
CA GLU A 249 -25.76 32.25 2.63
C GLU A 249 -24.23 32.45 2.52
N LEU A 250 -23.72 32.55 1.28
CA LEU A 250 -22.31 32.82 1.05
C LEU A 250 -22.06 34.33 1.13
N ASP A 251 -21.87 34.81 2.34
CA ASP A 251 -21.63 36.20 2.67
C ASP A 251 -20.45 36.35 3.64
N ASP A 252 -20.21 37.57 4.12
CA ASP A 252 -19.11 37.85 5.06
C ASP A 252 -19.37 37.25 6.46
N GLU A 253 -20.64 36.98 6.84
CA GLU A 253 -20.92 36.26 8.08
C GLU A 253 -20.51 34.80 7.97
N PHE A 254 -20.80 34.16 6.82
CA PHE A 254 -20.32 32.81 6.54
C PHE A 254 -18.78 32.72 6.63
N ALA A 255 -18.05 33.69 6.05
CA ALA A 255 -16.59 33.70 6.10
C ALA A 255 -16.06 33.71 7.54
N LYS A 256 -16.68 34.52 8.42
CA LYS A 256 -16.34 34.60 9.84
C LYS A 256 -16.67 33.34 10.64
N ASP A 257 -17.76 32.66 10.27
CA ASP A 257 -18.21 31.44 10.95
C ASP A 257 -17.31 30.23 10.63
N VAL A 258 -16.77 30.17 9.40
CA VAL A 258 -16.02 28.97 8.93
C VAL A 258 -14.51 29.19 8.87
N SER A 259 -14.02 30.41 9.09
CA SER A 259 -12.60 30.75 8.95
C SER A 259 -12.17 31.92 9.84
N GLU A 260 -10.89 32.28 9.75
CA GLU A 260 -10.31 33.47 10.41
C GLU A 260 -10.46 34.77 9.59
N PHE A 261 -11.11 34.70 8.41
CA PHE A 261 -11.28 35.81 7.51
C PHE A 261 -12.53 36.65 7.81
N GLU A 262 -12.45 37.94 7.58
CA GLU A 262 -13.56 38.87 7.85
C GLU A 262 -14.53 38.98 6.66
N THR A 263 -14.05 38.68 5.43
CA THR A 263 -14.84 38.83 4.20
C THR A 263 -14.84 37.53 3.36
N LEU A 264 -15.92 37.36 2.59
CA LEU A 264 -16.05 36.23 1.66
C LEU A 264 -14.98 36.25 0.57
N ASP A 265 -14.57 37.47 0.13
CA ASP A 265 -13.55 37.59 -0.91
C ASP A 265 -12.16 37.16 -0.42
N GLU A 266 -11.82 37.42 0.86
CA GLU A 266 -10.60 36.93 1.49
C GLU A 266 -10.61 35.42 1.61
N LEU A 267 -11.72 34.82 2.05
CA LEU A 267 -11.89 33.37 2.12
C LEU A 267 -11.75 32.70 0.75
N LYS A 268 -12.34 33.30 -0.31
CA LYS A 268 -12.19 32.80 -1.69
C LYS A 268 -10.75 32.91 -2.17
N ALA A 269 -10.07 34.01 -1.88
CA ALA A 269 -8.67 34.20 -2.26
C ALA A 269 -7.73 33.20 -1.59
N ASP A 270 -7.91 32.94 -0.30
CA ASP A 270 -7.17 31.92 0.45
C ASP A 270 -7.48 30.50 -0.05
N THR A 271 -8.75 30.19 -0.27
CA THR A 271 -9.16 28.92 -0.85
C THR A 271 -8.53 28.69 -2.22
N LYS A 272 -8.52 29.72 -3.08
CA LYS A 272 -7.87 29.67 -4.38
C LYS A 272 -6.38 29.40 -4.25
N LYS A 273 -5.70 30.12 -3.37
CA LYS A 273 -4.27 29.94 -3.09
C LYS A 273 -3.96 28.53 -2.60
N LYS A 274 -4.74 27.99 -1.67
CA LYS A 274 -4.57 26.60 -1.19
C LYS A 274 -4.78 25.58 -2.29
N LEU A 275 -5.79 25.76 -3.14
CA LEU A 275 -6.03 24.88 -4.29
C LEU A 275 -4.91 24.99 -5.33
N GLU A 276 -4.35 26.20 -5.56
CA GLU A 276 -3.20 26.40 -6.45
C GLU A 276 -1.94 25.72 -5.90
N GLU A 277 -1.65 25.83 -4.60
CA GLU A 277 -0.56 25.13 -3.92
C GLU A 277 -0.72 23.61 -4.01
N GLU A 278 -1.93 23.09 -3.77
CA GLU A 278 -2.23 21.66 -3.95
C GLU A 278 -2.06 21.19 -5.41
N ALA A 279 -2.51 22.01 -6.37
CA ALA A 279 -2.37 21.71 -7.79
C ALA A 279 -0.90 21.72 -8.23
N GLU A 280 -0.10 22.65 -7.71
CA GLU A 280 1.33 22.70 -7.95
C GLU A 280 2.04 21.47 -7.38
N GLN A 281 1.73 21.07 -6.14
CA GLN A 281 2.28 19.89 -5.51
C GLN A 281 1.89 18.61 -6.29
N LYS A 282 0.62 18.49 -6.71
CA LYS A 282 0.16 17.37 -7.55
C LYS A 282 0.85 17.36 -8.91
N THR A 283 1.04 18.53 -9.51
CA THR A 283 1.76 18.68 -10.78
C THR A 283 3.22 18.24 -10.63
N LYS A 284 3.89 18.64 -9.54
CA LYS A 284 5.27 18.25 -9.25
C LYS A 284 5.38 16.75 -9.05
N ALA A 285 4.53 16.18 -8.20
CA ALA A 285 4.52 14.73 -7.93
C ALA A 285 4.24 13.90 -9.20
N GLU A 286 3.30 14.34 -10.05
CA GLU A 286 2.99 13.63 -11.31
C GLU A 286 4.14 13.73 -12.33
N LYS A 287 4.82 14.89 -12.41
CA LYS A 287 6.03 15.05 -13.24
C LYS A 287 7.13 14.10 -12.79
N GLU A 288 7.38 14.07 -11.48
CA GLU A 288 8.35 13.18 -10.87
C GLU A 288 8.03 11.71 -11.16
N ASN A 289 6.81 11.28 -10.89
CA ASN A 289 6.36 9.91 -11.17
C ASN A 289 6.51 9.52 -12.64
N ASN A 290 6.11 10.40 -13.56
CA ASN A 290 6.22 10.13 -15.01
C ASN A 290 7.68 10.00 -15.46
N VAL A 291 8.59 10.82 -14.91
CA VAL A 291 10.03 10.73 -15.20
C VAL A 291 10.60 9.44 -14.63
N LEU A 292 10.29 9.10 -13.38
CA LEU A 292 10.76 7.88 -12.73
C LEU A 292 10.26 6.62 -13.42
N GLU A 293 8.98 6.59 -13.83
CA GLU A 293 8.41 5.47 -14.59
C GLU A 293 9.11 5.31 -15.95
N ALA A 294 9.36 6.41 -16.66
CA ALA A 294 10.05 6.37 -17.93
C ALA A 294 11.51 5.92 -17.77
N VAL A 295 12.21 6.35 -16.72
CA VAL A 295 13.60 5.97 -16.40
C VAL A 295 13.67 4.51 -15.98
N SER A 296 12.75 4.03 -15.13
CA SER A 296 12.69 2.63 -14.71
C SER A 296 12.47 1.67 -15.87
N GLY A 297 11.76 2.12 -16.93
CA GLY A 297 11.59 1.36 -18.16
C GLY A 297 12.86 1.20 -19.02
N LEU A 298 13.90 2.00 -18.79
CA LEU A 298 15.19 1.90 -19.48
C LEU A 298 16.16 0.93 -18.79
N LEU A 299 15.82 0.51 -17.57
CA LEU A 299 16.66 -0.36 -16.76
C LEU A 299 16.82 -1.74 -17.39
N LYS A 300 18.09 -2.19 -17.49
CA LYS A 300 18.44 -3.56 -17.88
C LYS A 300 19.16 -4.21 -16.71
N ALA A 301 18.49 -5.09 -16.01
CA ALA A 301 19.05 -5.85 -14.90
C ALA A 301 18.23 -7.13 -14.66
N GLU A 302 18.88 -8.18 -14.22
CA GLU A 302 18.24 -9.38 -13.66
C GLU A 302 18.09 -9.18 -12.16
N ILE A 303 16.93 -8.71 -11.73
CA ILE A 303 16.68 -8.36 -10.33
C ILE A 303 16.27 -9.61 -9.56
N PRO A 304 17.00 -9.99 -8.49
CA PRO A 304 16.63 -11.11 -7.64
C PRO A 304 15.28 -10.91 -6.95
N ASP A 305 14.50 -11.98 -6.87
CA ASP A 305 13.15 -11.95 -6.28
C ASP A 305 13.15 -11.49 -4.81
N VAL A 306 14.23 -11.80 -4.08
CA VAL A 306 14.39 -11.37 -2.68
C VAL A 306 14.37 -9.85 -2.51
N MET A 307 14.78 -9.08 -3.52
CA MET A 307 14.72 -7.62 -3.45
C MET A 307 13.27 -7.13 -3.49
N TYR A 308 12.42 -7.79 -4.27
CA TYR A 308 10.99 -7.48 -4.29
C TYR A 308 10.31 -7.86 -2.99
N GLU A 309 10.66 -9.03 -2.43
CA GLU A 309 10.13 -9.45 -1.13
C GLU A 309 10.54 -8.50 0.00
N ASN A 310 11.81 -8.08 0.04
CA ASN A 310 12.27 -7.07 1.00
C ASN A 310 11.52 -5.75 0.86
N GLN A 311 11.24 -5.32 -0.38
CA GLN A 311 10.46 -4.11 -0.63
C GLN A 311 9.00 -4.27 -0.17
N ILE A 312 8.39 -5.44 -0.40
CA ILE A 312 7.04 -5.75 0.09
C ILE A 312 7.01 -5.70 1.61
N ASP A 313 8.00 -6.30 2.28
CA ASP A 313 8.11 -6.27 3.74
C ASP A 313 8.21 -4.84 4.28
N SER A 314 9.00 -3.99 3.61
CA SER A 314 9.09 -2.56 3.95
C SER A 314 7.75 -1.86 3.77
N MET A 315 7.05 -2.09 2.65
CA MET A 315 5.74 -1.50 2.38
C MET A 315 4.68 -1.94 3.40
N ILE A 316 4.69 -3.22 3.80
CA ILE A 316 3.79 -3.75 4.84
C ILE A 316 4.09 -3.10 6.18
N LYS A 317 5.37 -2.94 6.52
CA LYS A 317 5.80 -2.28 7.75
C LYS A 317 5.34 -0.82 7.79
N ASP A 318 5.52 -0.07 6.70
CA ASP A 318 5.08 1.32 6.58
C ASP A 318 3.55 1.44 6.67
N PHE A 319 2.83 0.51 6.04
CA PHE A 319 1.38 0.42 6.13
C PHE A 319 0.93 0.12 7.56
N SER A 320 1.58 -0.86 8.21
CA SER A 320 1.30 -1.22 9.61
C SER A 320 1.50 -0.03 10.55
N MET A 321 2.58 0.74 10.40
CA MET A 321 2.84 1.93 11.21
C MET A 321 1.75 3.00 11.02
N ARG A 322 1.27 3.19 9.78
CA ARG A 322 0.16 4.13 9.50
C ARG A 322 -1.15 3.71 10.15
N ILE A 323 -1.48 2.41 10.09
CA ILE A 323 -2.68 1.86 10.74
C ILE A 323 -2.55 1.95 12.26
N GLN A 324 -1.38 1.67 12.81
CA GLN A 324 -1.12 1.78 14.24
C GLN A 324 -1.24 3.22 14.76
N ALA A 325 -0.83 4.21 13.97
CA ALA A 325 -1.04 5.63 14.29
C ALA A 325 -2.53 6.01 14.37
N GLN A 326 -3.41 5.25 13.71
CA GLN A 326 -4.87 5.38 13.80
C GLN A 326 -5.50 4.55 14.94
N GLY A 327 -4.68 3.88 15.74
CA GLY A 327 -5.11 3.09 16.88
C GLY A 327 -5.52 1.64 16.57
N LEU A 328 -5.25 1.15 15.37
CA LEU A 328 -5.56 -0.21 14.95
C LEU A 328 -4.27 -1.01 14.70
N ASP A 329 -4.28 -2.30 14.97
CA ASP A 329 -3.20 -3.19 14.54
C ASP A 329 -3.52 -3.79 13.15
N LEU A 330 -2.47 -4.17 12.41
CA LEU A 330 -2.59 -4.68 11.05
C LEU A 330 -3.48 -5.94 10.96
N LYS A 331 -3.36 -6.84 11.93
CA LYS A 331 -4.12 -8.10 11.92
C LYS A 331 -5.61 -7.86 12.11
N THR A 332 -5.98 -6.97 13.03
CA THR A 332 -7.37 -6.56 13.25
C THR A 332 -7.94 -5.86 12.02
N TYR A 333 -7.16 -4.97 11.40
CA TYR A 333 -7.55 -4.29 10.16
C TYR A 333 -7.81 -5.29 9.02
N LEU A 334 -6.89 -6.23 8.77
CA LEU A 334 -7.03 -7.26 7.73
C LEU A 334 -8.25 -8.14 7.99
N SER A 335 -8.48 -8.54 9.25
CA SER A 335 -9.67 -9.31 9.63
C SER A 335 -10.97 -8.54 9.35
N TYR A 336 -10.98 -7.23 9.59
CA TYR A 336 -12.14 -6.37 9.37
C TYR A 336 -12.50 -6.24 7.89
N ILE A 337 -11.50 -6.15 7.00
CA ILE A 337 -11.71 -6.07 5.54
C ILE A 337 -11.81 -7.46 4.87
N GLY A 338 -11.68 -8.55 5.64
CA GLY A 338 -11.75 -9.91 5.11
C GLY A 338 -10.60 -10.31 4.19
N MET A 339 -9.40 -9.73 4.40
CA MET A 339 -8.19 -9.98 3.61
C MET A 339 -7.15 -10.70 4.46
N ASP A 340 -6.42 -11.63 3.87
CA ASP A 340 -5.26 -12.26 4.50
C ASP A 340 -3.94 -11.55 4.11
N GLU A 341 -2.89 -11.82 4.88
CA GLU A 341 -1.58 -11.22 4.66
C GLU A 341 -0.97 -11.62 3.31
N GLU A 342 -1.23 -12.83 2.84
CA GLU A 342 -0.73 -13.32 1.54
C GLU A 342 -1.36 -12.56 0.37
N THR A 343 -2.66 -12.31 0.44
CA THR A 343 -3.37 -11.48 -0.55
C THR A 343 -2.87 -10.04 -0.54
N MET A 344 -2.61 -9.49 0.65
CA MET A 344 -2.00 -8.17 0.79
C MET A 344 -0.61 -8.11 0.16
N ARG A 345 0.26 -9.11 0.41
CA ARG A 345 1.59 -9.22 -0.22
C ARG A 345 1.48 -9.24 -1.74
N LYS A 346 0.55 -10.03 -2.28
CA LYS A 346 0.31 -10.09 -3.74
C LYS A 346 -0.15 -8.74 -4.30
N SER A 347 -0.96 -7.98 -3.57
CA SER A 347 -1.41 -6.66 -4.02
C SER A 347 -0.28 -5.63 -4.06
N PHE A 348 0.72 -5.75 -3.19
CA PHE A 348 1.88 -4.86 -3.18
C PHE A 348 2.97 -5.24 -4.20
N ARG A 349 2.90 -6.43 -4.79
CA ARG A 349 3.96 -6.95 -5.68
C ARG A 349 4.28 -6.03 -6.84
N GLU A 350 3.26 -5.56 -7.56
CA GLU A 350 3.44 -4.69 -8.71
C GLU A 350 4.10 -3.36 -8.34
N ASP A 351 3.66 -2.75 -7.25
CA ASP A 351 4.22 -1.49 -6.76
C ASP A 351 5.65 -1.68 -6.21
N ALA A 352 5.92 -2.80 -5.56
CA ALA A 352 7.27 -3.15 -5.10
C ALA A 352 8.24 -3.33 -6.28
N GLU A 353 7.82 -4.02 -7.34
CA GLU A 353 8.63 -4.18 -8.55
C GLU A 353 8.97 -2.83 -9.20
N LYS A 354 7.98 -1.92 -9.28
CA LYS A 354 8.20 -0.56 -9.79
C LYS A 354 9.18 0.21 -8.92
N ARG A 355 9.01 0.17 -7.59
CA ARG A 355 9.89 0.87 -6.64
C ARG A 355 11.34 0.36 -6.70
N VAL A 356 11.54 -0.96 -6.68
CA VAL A 356 12.89 -1.55 -6.77
C VAL A 356 13.57 -1.14 -8.08
N LYS A 357 12.89 -1.24 -9.21
CA LYS A 357 13.43 -0.81 -10.51
C LYS A 357 13.79 0.68 -10.51
N THR A 358 12.92 1.51 -9.96
CA THR A 358 13.15 2.96 -9.88
C THR A 358 14.37 3.28 -8.99
N ASN A 359 14.45 2.67 -7.81
CA ASN A 359 15.58 2.88 -6.89
C ASN A 359 16.91 2.47 -7.52
N LEU A 360 16.96 1.29 -8.14
CA LEU A 360 18.18 0.81 -8.84
C LEU A 360 18.58 1.72 -10.00
N ALA A 361 17.59 2.23 -10.75
CA ALA A 361 17.84 3.14 -11.87
C ALA A 361 18.40 4.49 -11.38
N VAL A 362 17.77 5.09 -10.37
CA VAL A 362 18.21 6.37 -9.78
C VAL A 362 19.60 6.23 -9.17
N GLU A 363 19.86 5.19 -8.41
CA GLU A 363 21.16 4.92 -7.80
C GLU A 363 22.27 4.74 -8.87
N LYS A 364 21.96 4.01 -9.96
CA LYS A 364 22.91 3.87 -11.05
C LYS A 364 23.25 5.21 -11.70
N ILE A 365 22.23 6.04 -11.94
CA ILE A 365 22.41 7.37 -12.52
C ILE A 365 23.18 8.28 -11.56
N MET A 366 22.90 8.21 -10.26
CA MET A 366 23.63 8.93 -9.21
C MET A 366 25.13 8.61 -9.28
N LYS A 367 25.49 7.32 -9.39
CA LYS A 367 26.87 6.86 -9.51
C LYS A 367 27.51 7.29 -10.85
N LEU A 368 26.77 7.29 -11.96
CA LEU A 368 27.26 7.71 -13.28
C LEU A 368 27.52 9.22 -13.37
N GLU A 369 26.60 10.03 -12.84
CA GLU A 369 26.71 11.49 -12.85
C GLU A 369 27.51 12.04 -11.67
N LYS A 370 27.93 11.16 -10.73
CA LYS A 370 28.68 11.51 -9.51
C LYS A 370 27.96 12.58 -8.69
N ILE A 371 26.64 12.40 -8.52
CA ILE A 371 25.82 13.32 -7.74
C ILE A 371 25.96 12.94 -6.26
N GLU A 372 26.46 13.86 -5.47
CA GLU A 372 26.66 13.68 -4.03
C GLU A 372 25.93 14.80 -3.26
N ALA A 373 25.50 14.48 -2.05
CA ALA A 373 25.00 15.48 -1.13
C ALA A 373 26.17 16.10 -0.34
N THR A 374 26.20 17.42 -0.29
CA THR A 374 27.20 18.15 0.52
C THR A 374 26.76 18.22 1.98
N ASP A 375 27.72 18.50 2.87
CA ASP A 375 27.40 18.69 4.29
C ASP A 375 26.45 19.88 4.50
N GLU A 376 26.52 20.92 3.64
CA GLU A 376 25.57 22.05 3.66
C GLU A 376 24.14 21.62 3.32
N ASP A 377 23.95 20.64 2.43
CA ASP A 377 22.63 20.12 2.09
C ASP A 377 22.01 19.37 3.27
N VAL A 378 22.86 18.58 3.95
CA VAL A 378 22.48 17.86 5.16
C VAL A 378 22.07 18.83 6.28
N GLU A 379 22.84 19.88 6.49
CA GLU A 379 22.51 20.89 7.51
C GLU A 379 21.19 21.59 7.21
N LYS A 380 20.96 22.01 5.97
CA LYS A 380 19.70 22.62 5.56
C LYS A 380 18.50 21.69 5.73
N GLU A 381 18.65 20.40 5.43
CA GLU A 381 17.55 19.45 5.61
C GLU A 381 17.27 19.20 7.09
N ILE A 382 18.31 19.13 7.93
CA ILE A 382 18.15 19.02 9.39
C ILE A 382 17.47 20.28 9.96
N GLU A 383 17.79 21.47 9.48
CA GLU A 383 17.13 22.72 9.88
C GLU A 383 15.63 22.69 9.52
N LYS A 384 15.29 22.27 8.31
CA LYS A 384 13.88 22.11 7.90
C LYS A 384 13.13 21.07 8.75
N MET A 385 13.79 19.95 9.07
CA MET A 385 13.21 18.95 9.97
C MET A 385 13.02 19.54 11.37
N ALA A 386 13.97 20.32 11.87
CA ALA A 386 13.89 20.99 13.18
C ALA A 386 12.70 21.96 13.26
N GLU A 387 12.46 22.73 12.22
CA GLU A 387 11.30 23.62 12.11
C GLU A 387 9.98 22.83 12.07
N ASN A 388 9.89 21.81 11.22
CA ASN A 388 8.69 21.01 11.03
C ASN A 388 8.27 20.25 12.29
N TYR A 389 9.24 19.63 12.97
CA TYR A 389 9.00 18.84 14.19
C TYR A 389 9.08 19.66 15.47
N LYS A 390 9.43 20.97 15.38
CA LYS A 390 9.65 21.86 16.53
C LYS A 390 10.65 21.28 17.52
N MET A 391 11.71 20.68 17.02
CA MET A 391 12.79 20.04 17.79
C MET A 391 14.12 20.73 17.56
N GLU A 392 15.06 20.59 18.49
CA GLU A 392 16.42 21.10 18.32
C GLU A 392 17.19 20.26 17.27
N ALA A 393 17.92 20.90 16.38
CA ALA A 393 18.69 20.26 15.31
C ALA A 393 19.67 19.18 15.82
N ASP A 394 20.29 19.42 16.98
CA ASP A 394 21.22 18.46 17.60
C ASP A 394 20.54 17.15 18.03
N LYS A 395 19.28 17.22 18.47
CA LYS A 395 18.51 16.02 18.79
C LYS A 395 18.22 15.20 17.54
N ILE A 396 17.85 15.88 16.46
CA ILE A 396 17.59 15.21 15.16
C ILE A 396 18.85 14.55 14.63
N LYS A 397 20.00 15.25 14.70
CA LYS A 397 21.33 14.69 14.34
C LYS A 397 21.66 13.41 15.12
N GLY A 398 21.29 13.36 16.39
CA GLY A 398 21.53 12.17 17.23
C GLY A 398 20.59 10.99 16.97
N MET A 399 19.49 11.21 16.29
CA MET A 399 18.47 10.18 15.97
C MET A 399 18.63 9.59 14.57
N LEU A 400 19.36 10.27 13.67
CA LEU A 400 19.51 9.89 12.28
C LEU A 400 20.91 9.37 11.98
N ASN A 401 21.01 8.41 11.08
CA ASN A 401 22.26 8.04 10.46
C ASN A 401 22.61 9.09 9.39
N MET A 402 23.73 9.76 9.53
CA MET A 402 24.15 10.84 8.63
C MET A 402 24.49 10.33 7.22
N ASP A 403 25.01 9.12 7.12
CA ASP A 403 25.36 8.52 5.82
C ASP A 403 24.10 8.16 5.03
N ASP A 404 23.09 7.58 5.69
CA ASP A 404 21.78 7.29 5.07
C ASP A 404 21.10 8.59 4.62
N LEU A 405 21.15 9.65 5.43
CA LEU A 405 20.60 10.94 5.07
C LEU A 405 21.32 11.58 3.86
N LYS A 406 22.63 11.43 3.77
CA LYS A 406 23.41 11.88 2.60
C LYS A 406 23.00 11.13 1.33
N GLU A 407 22.82 9.81 1.43
CA GLU A 407 22.38 8.98 0.32
C GLU A 407 20.96 9.38 -0.15
N ASP A 408 20.03 9.54 0.75
CA ASP A 408 18.68 10.01 0.45
C ASP A 408 18.65 11.39 -0.23
N LEU A 409 19.48 12.32 0.24
CA LEU A 409 19.61 13.64 -0.38
C LEU A 409 20.24 13.58 -1.77
N ALA A 410 21.25 12.72 -1.96
CA ALA A 410 21.84 12.50 -3.27
C ALA A 410 20.84 11.87 -4.26
N MET A 411 20.02 10.92 -3.79
CA MET A 411 18.91 10.36 -4.59
C MET A 411 17.91 11.44 -4.99
N ARG A 412 17.47 12.32 -4.08
CA ARG A 412 16.57 13.43 -4.38
C ARG A 412 17.15 14.39 -5.41
N LYS A 413 18.42 14.76 -5.25
CA LYS A 413 19.13 15.59 -6.24
C LYS A 413 19.21 14.90 -7.61
N THR A 414 19.35 13.60 -7.65
CA THR A 414 19.35 12.82 -8.89
C THR A 414 18.00 12.85 -9.57
N ILE A 415 16.92 12.78 -8.81
CA ILE A 415 15.55 12.91 -9.33
C ILE A 415 15.33 14.33 -9.88
N ASP A 416 15.74 15.34 -9.16
CA ASP A 416 15.67 16.74 -9.65
C ASP A 416 16.46 16.93 -10.95
N PHE A 417 17.68 16.37 -11.02
CA PHE A 417 18.51 16.37 -12.24
C PHE A 417 17.79 15.67 -13.41
N LEU A 418 17.12 14.53 -13.17
CA LEU A 418 16.37 13.84 -14.20
C LEU A 418 15.17 14.65 -14.69
N ILE A 419 14.46 15.34 -13.80
CA ILE A 419 13.33 16.21 -14.13
C ILE A 419 13.81 17.41 -14.98
N GLU A 420 14.93 18.03 -14.62
CA GLU A 420 15.50 19.17 -15.36
C GLU A 420 15.95 18.78 -16.78
N ASN A 421 16.48 17.57 -16.94
CA ASN A 421 16.94 17.05 -18.23
C ASN A 421 15.84 16.36 -19.06
N ALA A 422 14.64 16.18 -18.51
CA ALA A 422 13.53 15.54 -19.22
C ALA A 422 12.88 16.50 -20.24
N LYS A 423 12.42 15.96 -21.35
CA LYS A 423 11.65 16.68 -22.37
C LYS A 423 10.17 16.43 -22.18
N PHE A 424 9.47 17.46 -21.69
CA PHE A 424 8.03 17.38 -21.49
C PHE A 424 7.28 17.66 -22.80
N THR A 425 6.57 16.67 -23.32
CA THR A 425 5.71 16.81 -24.51
C THR A 425 4.32 17.27 -24.10
N LYS A 426 3.55 17.80 -25.08
CA LYS A 426 2.28 18.53 -24.87
C LYS A 426 1.37 17.91 -23.81
N ALA A 427 0.94 18.75 -22.86
CA ALA A 427 0.09 18.41 -21.74
C ALA A 427 -1.32 17.94 -22.14
N ALA A 428 -1.79 16.87 -21.50
CA ALA A 428 -3.23 16.70 -21.30
C ALA A 428 -3.60 17.44 -20.01
N SER A 429 -4.28 18.59 -20.10
CA SER A 429 -4.76 19.29 -18.91
C SER A 429 -5.82 18.40 -18.20
N LYS A 430 -5.50 17.97 -16.99
CA LYS A 430 -6.48 17.29 -16.13
C LYS A 430 -7.06 18.36 -15.19
N SER A 431 -8.37 18.61 -15.28
CA SER A 431 -9.09 19.41 -14.30
C SER A 431 -9.10 18.68 -12.94
N THR A 432 -8.90 19.42 -11.85
CA THR A 432 -8.87 18.90 -10.48
C THR A 432 -10.21 18.35 -9.97
N THR A 433 -11.28 18.47 -10.76
CA THR A 433 -12.61 18.03 -10.36
C THR A 433 -12.67 16.50 -10.27
N LYS A 434 -12.73 15.98 -9.06
CA LYS A 434 -13.12 14.59 -8.79
C LYS A 434 -14.45 14.32 -9.47
N LYS A 435 -14.46 13.48 -10.51
CA LYS A 435 -15.68 12.93 -11.08
C LYS A 435 -16.33 12.05 -10.01
N THR A 436 -17.28 12.61 -9.30
CA THR A 436 -18.32 11.80 -8.64
C THR A 436 -19.00 11.04 -9.77
N THR A 437 -18.98 9.73 -9.72
CA THR A 437 -19.62 8.84 -10.68
C THR A 437 -21.15 9.01 -10.55
N ALA A 438 -21.69 10.02 -11.21
CA ALA A 438 -23.11 10.06 -11.54
C ALA A 438 -23.31 9.21 -12.79
N LYS A 439 -24.04 8.14 -12.63
CA LYS A 439 -24.56 7.25 -13.66
C LYS A 439 -25.33 8.09 -14.68
N LYS A 440 -24.87 8.06 -15.92
CA LYS A 440 -25.52 8.73 -17.05
C LYS A 440 -26.72 7.90 -17.48
N ASP A 441 -27.89 8.45 -17.30
CA ASP A 441 -29.13 7.93 -17.87
C ASP A 441 -29.03 7.87 -19.40
N SER A 442 -29.42 6.74 -19.92
CA SER A 442 -29.59 6.50 -21.36
C SER A 442 -30.90 7.14 -21.84
N GLU A 443 -30.81 8.27 -22.51
CA GLU A 443 -31.91 8.75 -23.35
C GLU A 443 -32.05 7.85 -24.59
N THR A 444 -33.19 7.18 -24.62
CA THR A 444 -33.72 6.47 -25.78
C THR A 444 -34.25 7.51 -26.77
N LYS A 445 -33.59 7.64 -27.92
CA LYS A 445 -34.20 8.28 -29.08
C LYS A 445 -34.67 7.20 -30.04
N GLU A 446 -36.00 7.13 -30.19
CA GLU A 446 -36.68 6.48 -31.32
C GLU A 446 -36.22 7.11 -32.62
N GLU A 447 -35.81 6.30 -33.59
CA GLU A 447 -35.83 6.62 -35.00
C GLU A 447 -36.45 5.47 -35.79
N GLU A 448 -37.52 5.78 -36.53
CA GLU A 448 -38.29 4.94 -37.41
C GLU A 448 -37.47 4.39 -38.60
N PRO A 449 -37.93 3.29 -39.23
CA PRO A 449 -37.18 2.59 -40.27
C PRO A 449 -37.46 3.12 -41.68
N LYS A 450 -36.44 3.47 -42.42
CA LYS A 450 -36.54 3.62 -43.89
C LYS A 450 -35.97 2.40 -44.60
N LYS A 451 -36.91 1.78 -45.36
CA LYS A 451 -36.70 0.76 -46.44
C LYS A 451 -35.71 1.24 -47.51
N THR A 452 -34.87 0.39 -48.03
CA THR A 452 -34.78 -0.07 -49.45
C THR A 452 -33.47 -0.83 -49.65
N THR A 453 -33.61 -1.96 -50.14
CA THR A 453 -33.45 -2.73 -51.37
C THR A 453 -32.12 -3.51 -51.52
N ALA A 454 -32.42 -4.73 -51.87
CA ALA A 454 -31.59 -5.88 -52.15
C ALA A 454 -30.44 -5.69 -53.18
N LYS A 455 -29.35 -6.48 -53.02
CA LYS A 455 -28.85 -7.27 -54.16
C LYS A 455 -28.03 -8.49 -53.71
N LYS A 456 -28.50 -9.61 -54.22
CA LYS A 456 -27.99 -10.98 -54.30
C LYS A 456 -26.56 -11.09 -54.85
N THR A 457 -25.82 -12.08 -54.40
CA THR A 457 -25.24 -13.23 -55.15
C THR A 457 -24.40 -14.06 -54.17
N THR A 458 -24.82 -15.29 -53.87
CA THR A 458 -24.44 -16.62 -54.38
C THR A 458 -22.93 -16.85 -54.43
N THR A 459 -22.36 -17.89 -53.89
CA THR A 459 -22.41 -19.35 -53.94
C THR A 459 -21.24 -19.88 -53.08
N ALA A 460 -21.20 -20.93 -52.45
CA ALA A 460 -21.47 -22.32 -52.46
C ALA A 460 -20.46 -22.99 -51.53
N LYS A 461 -20.95 -23.81 -50.59
CA LYS A 461 -20.92 -25.28 -50.57
C LYS A 461 -19.57 -26.00 -50.41
N LYS A 462 -19.35 -26.68 -49.28
CA LYS A 462 -19.30 -28.18 -49.12
C LYS A 462 -18.68 -28.50 -47.76
N THR A 463 -19.46 -29.13 -46.83
CA THR A 463 -19.57 -30.56 -46.51
C THR A 463 -18.22 -31.27 -46.38
N THR A 464 -17.95 -31.92 -45.25
CA THR A 464 -18.37 -33.24 -44.80
C THR A 464 -17.75 -33.59 -43.45
N THR A 465 -18.59 -34.03 -42.52
CA THR A 465 -18.72 -35.37 -41.90
C THR A 465 -17.52 -35.92 -41.10
N ALA A 466 -17.70 -36.06 -39.82
CA ALA A 466 -18.16 -37.20 -39.06
C ALA A 466 -17.07 -38.15 -38.52
N LYS A 467 -17.08 -38.50 -37.31
CA LYS A 467 -17.37 -39.76 -36.61
C LYS A 467 -16.48 -39.88 -35.35
N LYS A 468 -17.04 -39.89 -34.16
CA LYS A 468 -17.49 -41.06 -33.39
C LYS A 468 -16.37 -42.02 -32.92
N THR A 469 -16.16 -42.17 -31.65
CA THR A 469 -16.45 -43.31 -30.74
C THR A 469 -15.65 -43.09 -29.45
N ALA A 470 -16.18 -42.99 -28.27
CA ALA A 470 -16.85 -43.94 -27.40
C ALA A 470 -15.87 -44.96 -26.79
N SER A 471 -15.74 -44.98 -25.54
CA SER A 471 -16.14 -45.95 -24.49
C SER A 471 -15.08 -45.96 -23.40
N LYS A 472 -15.52 -45.76 -22.20
CA LYS A 472 -16.00 -46.74 -21.22
C LYS A 472 -14.89 -47.32 -20.33
N LYS A 473 -15.05 -47.10 -19.08
CA LYS A 473 -15.36 -47.98 -17.93
C LYS A 473 -14.11 -48.27 -17.07
N THR A 474 -14.06 -48.37 -15.84
CA THR A 474 -14.91 -48.66 -14.67
C THR A 474 -14.01 -48.56 -13.45
N GLU A 475 -14.55 -48.08 -12.35
CA GLU A 475 -14.78 -48.80 -11.07
C GLU A 475 -13.51 -49.23 -10.31
N LYS A 476 -13.39 -49.05 -9.06
CA LYS A 476 -14.09 -49.22 -7.77
C LYS A 476 -13.01 -49.08 -6.73
N ALA A 477 -13.18 -48.40 -5.71
CA ALA A 477 -13.88 -48.61 -4.45
C ALA A 477 -12.96 -49.10 -3.32
N GLU A 478 -13.24 -48.52 -2.17
CA GLU A 478 -13.18 -49.12 -0.82
C GLU A 478 -11.79 -49.33 -0.20
N ASP A 479 -11.55 -49.14 1.02
CA ASP A 479 -12.32 -48.79 2.22
C ASP A 479 -11.36 -48.71 3.42
N GLU A 480 -11.86 -48.12 4.48
CA GLU A 480 -11.52 -48.35 5.90
C GLU A 480 -10.21 -47.83 6.48
N LYS A 481 -10.34 -46.90 7.35
CA LYS A 481 -10.65 -46.98 8.80
C LYS A 481 -9.43 -47.03 9.70
N LYS A 482 -9.51 -46.03 10.60
CA LYS A 482 -9.36 -46.14 12.05
C LYS A 482 -7.98 -46.08 12.66
N ASP A 483 -7.96 -45.11 13.45
CA ASP A 483 -7.84 -45.03 14.92
C ASP A 483 -6.43 -44.78 15.47
N ALA A 484 -6.49 -43.75 16.24
CA ALA A 484 -6.01 -43.63 17.63
C ALA A 484 -4.50 -43.38 17.83
N GLU A 485 -4.13 -42.32 18.26
CA GLU A 485 -3.80 -41.80 19.61
C GLU A 485 -3.33 -40.35 19.52
#